data_649abef0184fa08a52b14419705e9c31
#
_entry.id   649abef0184fa08a52b14419705e9c31
#
_cell.length_a   1.000
_cell.length_b   1.000
_cell.length_c   1.000
_cell.angle_alpha   90.00
_cell.angle_beta   90.00
_cell.angle_gamma   90.00
#
_symmetry.space_group_name_H-M   'P 1'
#
loop_
_entity.id
_entity.type
_entity.pdbx_description
1 polymer ?
#
loop_
_entity_poly.entity_id
_entity_poly.type
_entity_poly.pdbx_seq_one_letter_code
_entity_poly.pdbx_strand_id
1 'polypeptide(L)'
;MDRTIDESIMFLSFPHSFSLPSLCGIARLRQSFLLMNKRALLSVSDKHGIEEFARGLTELGFEILSTGGTQKALEKAKIKVTPVEEATGFPECFGGRLKTLHPLIFGGILFKRSDKTHVEQAKKLGIEPIDLVAVNLYPFEQTAAKPGVTRDEMIEQIDIGGPSLLRAAAKNAESVT
;
A
#
# COMPACT_ATOMS: atom_id res chain seq x y z
N MET A 1 -17.01 33.29 -7.99
CA MET A 1 -17.71 32.23 -8.77
C MET A 1 -17.84 31.04 -7.83
N ASP A 2 -18.96 31.06 -7.14
CA ASP A 2 -19.26 30.20 -5.99
C ASP A 2 -19.88 28.91 -6.52
N ARG A 3 -19.34 27.73 -6.15
CA ARG A 3 -19.95 26.45 -6.43
C ARG A 3 -20.34 25.79 -5.13
N THR A 4 -21.57 26.05 -4.75
CA THR A 4 -22.30 25.30 -3.73
C THR A 4 -22.43 23.84 -4.14
N ILE A 5 -22.06 22.93 -3.24
CA ILE A 5 -22.24 21.49 -3.36
C ILE A 5 -23.68 21.18 -2.98
N ASP A 6 -24.43 20.62 -3.92
CA ASP A 6 -25.82 20.18 -3.73
C ASP A 6 -25.82 18.80 -3.02
N GLU A 7 -26.28 18.80 -1.77
CA GLU A 7 -26.51 17.57 -0.98
C GLU A 7 -27.90 16.98 -1.30
N SER A 8 -28.01 16.26 -2.41
CA SER A 8 -29.20 15.46 -2.69
C SER A 8 -28.99 14.02 -2.22
N ILE A 9 -29.29 13.75 -0.95
CA ILE A 9 -29.39 12.38 -0.41
C ILE A 9 -30.65 11.74 -0.98
N MET A 10 -30.47 10.84 -1.94
CA MET A 10 -31.56 10.06 -2.50
C MET A 10 -31.90 8.87 -1.59
N PHE A 11 -32.94 9.00 -0.80
CA PHE A 11 -33.57 7.88 -0.07
C PHE A 11 -34.18 6.90 -1.06
N LEU A 12 -33.55 5.75 -1.27
CA LEU A 12 -34.17 4.61 -1.95
C LEU A 12 -35.12 3.89 -0.98
N SER A 13 -36.40 4.03 -1.23
CA SER A 13 -37.49 3.30 -0.56
C SER A 13 -37.49 1.84 -1.02
N PHE A 14 -37.12 0.89 -0.15
CA PHE A 14 -37.20 -0.55 -0.44
C PHE A 14 -38.61 -1.09 -0.14
N PRO A 15 -39.17 -1.93 -1.02
CA PRO A 15 -40.45 -2.58 -0.77
C PRO A 15 -40.35 -3.63 0.35
N HIS A 16 -41.35 -3.64 1.23
CA HIS A 16 -41.52 -4.60 2.32
C HIS A 16 -41.80 -6.01 1.76
N SER A 17 -40.80 -6.86 1.73
CA SER A 17 -40.86 -8.33 1.91
C SER A 17 -39.49 -8.99 1.59
N PHE A 18 -38.54 -8.82 2.47
CA PHE A 18 -37.36 -9.70 2.47
C PHE A 18 -37.28 -10.39 3.84
N SER A 19 -37.44 -11.72 3.82
CA SER A 19 -37.17 -12.53 5.00
C SER A 19 -35.67 -12.40 5.34
N LEU A 20 -35.36 -11.95 6.56
CA LEU A 20 -34.00 -11.81 7.07
C LEU A 20 -33.29 -13.17 7.00
N PRO A 21 -32.13 -13.27 6.35
CA PRO A 21 -31.30 -14.47 6.47
C PRO A 21 -30.89 -14.64 7.93
N SER A 22 -30.87 -15.90 8.40
CA SER A 22 -30.57 -16.24 9.78
C SER A 22 -29.25 -15.58 10.23
N LEU A 23 -29.18 -15.14 11.50
CA LEU A 23 -28.01 -14.51 12.12
C LEU A 23 -26.70 -15.28 11.85
N CYS A 24 -26.77 -16.59 11.65
CA CYS A 24 -25.67 -17.46 11.27
C CYS A 24 -25.15 -17.19 9.84
N GLY A 25 -26.02 -16.80 8.88
CA GLY A 25 -25.62 -16.44 7.52
C GLY A 25 -24.90 -15.09 7.45
N ILE A 26 -25.38 -14.12 8.23
CA ILE A 26 -24.76 -12.79 8.29
C ILE A 26 -23.37 -12.85 8.97
N ALA A 27 -23.22 -13.68 10.01
CA ALA A 27 -21.94 -13.90 10.67
C ALA A 27 -20.93 -14.57 9.72
N ARG A 28 -21.34 -15.56 8.92
CA ARG A 28 -20.49 -16.20 7.91
C ARG A 28 -20.11 -15.26 6.77
N LEU A 29 -21.02 -14.41 6.30
CA LEU A 29 -20.71 -13.40 5.29
C LEU A 29 -19.77 -12.31 5.82
N ARG A 30 -19.95 -11.87 7.07
CA ARG A 30 -19.00 -10.97 7.74
C ARG A 30 -17.61 -11.62 7.90
N GLN A 31 -17.56 -12.88 8.26
CA GLN A 31 -16.31 -13.61 8.46
C GLN A 31 -15.59 -13.89 7.13
N SER A 32 -16.33 -14.10 6.03
CA SER A 32 -15.75 -14.24 4.68
C SER A 32 -15.26 -12.92 4.09
N PHE A 33 -15.89 -11.78 4.47
CA PHE A 33 -15.45 -10.43 4.06
C PHE A 33 -14.25 -9.94 4.90
N LEU A 34 -14.05 -10.47 6.12
CA LEU A 34 -12.92 -10.19 7.01
C LEU A 34 -11.64 -11.00 6.68
N LEU A 35 -11.69 -11.91 5.69
CA LEU A 35 -10.58 -12.79 5.32
C LEU A 35 -9.86 -12.40 4.01
N MET A 36 -10.11 -11.25 3.45
CA MET A 36 -9.17 -10.65 2.50
C MET A 36 -8.15 -9.84 3.31
N ASN A 37 -7.02 -10.44 3.62
CA ASN A 37 -5.88 -9.73 4.19
C ASN A 37 -5.52 -8.58 3.25
N LYS A 38 -6.01 -7.37 3.56
CA LYS A 38 -5.61 -6.17 2.84
C LYS A 38 -4.15 -5.90 3.15
N ARG A 39 -3.38 -5.52 2.16
CA ARG A 39 -1.94 -5.26 2.30
C ARG A 39 -1.63 -3.81 2.03
N ALA A 40 -0.84 -3.21 2.91
CA ALA A 40 -0.33 -1.85 2.74
C ALA A 40 1.19 -1.86 2.63
N LEU A 41 1.73 -1.26 1.57
CA LEU A 41 3.16 -1.06 1.40
C LEU A 41 3.55 0.34 1.91
N LEU A 42 4.37 0.38 2.95
CA LEU A 42 4.86 1.61 3.57
C LEU A 42 6.35 1.77 3.29
N SER A 43 6.75 2.82 2.58
CA SER A 43 8.13 3.12 2.24
C SER A 43 8.37 4.62 2.28
N VAL A 44 8.81 5.14 3.43
CA VAL A 44 8.95 6.58 3.66
C VAL A 44 10.38 6.96 4.04
N SER A 45 10.88 8.05 3.47
CA SER A 45 12.14 8.70 3.86
C SER A 45 11.95 9.49 5.16
N ASP A 46 11.00 10.42 5.18
CA ASP A 46 10.54 11.08 6.40
C ASP A 46 9.55 10.18 7.13
N LYS A 47 9.82 9.92 8.40
CA LYS A 47 9.05 8.98 9.25
C LYS A 47 8.06 9.67 10.18
N HIS A 48 7.86 10.97 10.00
CA HIS A 48 6.89 11.71 10.81
C HIS A 48 5.49 11.14 10.62
N GLY A 49 4.81 10.77 11.74
CA GLY A 49 3.45 10.24 11.74
C GLY A 49 3.29 8.80 11.24
N ILE A 50 4.37 8.13 10.76
CA ILE A 50 4.26 6.80 10.16
C ILE A 50 3.81 5.72 11.16
N GLU A 51 4.18 5.86 12.43
CA GLU A 51 3.82 4.90 13.47
C GLU A 51 2.31 4.94 13.76
N GLU A 52 1.74 6.14 13.91
CA GLU A 52 0.30 6.32 14.13
C GLU A 52 -0.49 5.82 12.92
N PHE A 53 -0.06 6.18 11.72
CA PHE A 53 -0.68 5.72 10.48
C PHE A 53 -0.67 4.20 10.36
N ALA A 54 0.47 3.55 10.62
CA ALA A 54 0.59 2.10 10.56
C ALA A 54 -0.26 1.38 11.63
N ARG A 55 -0.39 1.95 12.85
CA ARG A 55 -1.31 1.43 13.87
C ARG A 55 -2.76 1.45 13.37
N GLY A 56 -3.20 2.58 12.85
CA GLY A 56 -4.56 2.70 12.29
C GLY A 56 -4.81 1.69 11.17
N LEU A 57 -3.84 1.46 10.28
CA LEU A 57 -3.95 0.42 9.25
C LEU A 57 -4.04 -0.98 9.84
N THR A 58 -3.25 -1.28 10.87
CA THR A 58 -3.31 -2.59 11.55
C THR A 58 -4.67 -2.81 12.23
N GLU A 59 -5.23 -1.79 12.86
CA GLU A 59 -6.57 -1.83 13.47
C GLU A 59 -7.67 -2.06 12.41
N LEU A 60 -7.47 -1.57 11.19
CA LEU A 60 -8.33 -1.82 10.04
C LEU A 60 -8.08 -3.19 9.36
N GLY A 61 -7.18 -4.01 9.91
CA GLY A 61 -6.89 -5.35 9.44
C GLY A 61 -5.92 -5.43 8.26
N PHE A 62 -5.13 -4.37 8.02
CA PHE A 62 -4.08 -4.43 7.01
C PHE A 62 -2.84 -5.19 7.51
N GLU A 63 -2.28 -6.03 6.66
CA GLU A 63 -0.90 -6.48 6.76
C GLU A 63 0.02 -5.37 6.26
N ILE A 64 1.04 -5.03 7.05
CA ILE A 64 2.01 -3.99 6.68
C ILE A 64 3.22 -4.62 6.02
N LEU A 65 3.48 -4.25 4.77
CA LEU A 65 4.72 -4.53 4.06
C LEU A 65 5.65 -3.33 4.17
N SER A 66 6.91 -3.55 4.48
CA SER A 66 7.89 -2.45 4.52
C SER A 66 9.31 -2.95 4.31
N THR A 67 10.25 -2.04 4.18
CA THR A 67 11.67 -2.33 3.98
C THR A 67 12.56 -1.25 4.62
N GLY A 68 13.82 -1.57 4.86
CA GLY A 68 14.87 -0.65 5.28
C GLY A 68 14.54 0.14 6.54
N GLY A 69 14.75 1.46 6.49
CA GLY A 69 14.56 2.33 7.65
C GLY A 69 13.11 2.47 8.13
N THR A 70 12.12 2.35 7.24
CA THR A 70 10.70 2.39 7.61
C THR A 70 10.33 1.15 8.40
N GLN A 71 10.72 -0.04 7.93
CA GLN A 71 10.54 -1.30 8.66
C GLN A 71 11.12 -1.20 10.08
N LYS A 72 12.39 -0.80 10.22
CA LYS A 72 13.06 -0.67 11.52
C LYS A 72 12.32 0.28 12.47
N ALA A 73 11.78 1.40 11.96
CA ALA A 73 11.00 2.34 12.76
C ALA A 73 9.71 1.71 13.29
N LEU A 74 8.98 1.00 12.42
CA LEU A 74 7.72 0.33 12.78
C LEU A 74 7.94 -0.82 13.77
N GLU A 75 8.98 -1.65 13.57
CA GLU A 75 9.36 -2.72 14.49
C GLU A 75 9.74 -2.19 15.87
N LYS A 76 10.49 -1.08 15.94
CA LYS A 76 10.82 -0.38 17.18
C LYS A 76 9.56 0.09 17.92
N ALA A 77 8.54 0.52 17.18
CA ALA A 77 7.22 0.89 17.71
C ALA A 77 6.33 -0.32 18.04
N LYS A 78 6.87 -1.56 17.95
CA LYS A 78 6.16 -2.83 18.18
C LYS A 78 4.95 -3.04 17.26
N ILE A 79 5.02 -2.53 16.05
CA ILE A 79 4.04 -2.76 14.99
C ILE A 79 4.53 -3.97 14.18
N LYS A 80 3.63 -4.95 13.97
CA LYS A 80 3.95 -6.12 13.15
C LYS A 80 4.13 -5.69 11.70
N VAL A 81 5.27 -6.06 11.10
CA VAL A 81 5.62 -5.75 9.73
C VAL A 81 6.10 -7.03 9.04
N THR A 82 5.68 -7.24 7.81
CA THR A 82 6.23 -8.26 6.94
C THR A 82 7.30 -7.59 6.08
N PRO A 83 8.58 -7.98 6.20
CA PRO A 83 9.65 -7.46 5.34
C PRO A 83 9.37 -7.73 3.86
N VAL A 84 9.67 -6.79 2.98
CA VAL A 84 9.53 -6.99 1.52
C VAL A 84 10.39 -8.16 1.04
N GLU A 85 11.58 -8.37 1.62
CA GLU A 85 12.45 -9.50 1.32
C GLU A 85 11.84 -10.86 1.72
N GLU A 86 11.05 -10.92 2.80
CA GLU A 86 10.30 -12.10 3.18
C GLU A 86 9.14 -12.36 2.19
N ALA A 87 8.39 -11.31 1.84
CA ALA A 87 7.27 -11.40 0.91
C ALA A 87 7.70 -11.77 -0.53
N THR A 88 8.91 -11.41 -0.92
CA THR A 88 9.43 -11.64 -2.29
C THR A 88 10.34 -12.85 -2.39
N GLY A 89 10.93 -13.30 -1.27
CA GLY A 89 12.02 -14.26 -1.25
C GLY A 89 13.33 -13.72 -1.85
N PHE A 90 13.42 -12.39 -2.09
CA PHE A 90 14.57 -11.75 -2.70
C PHE A 90 15.19 -10.72 -1.74
N PRO A 91 16.48 -10.86 -1.36
CA PRO A 91 17.10 -9.97 -0.41
C PRO A 91 17.34 -8.57 -1.01
N GLU A 92 17.39 -7.56 -0.14
CA GLU A 92 17.89 -6.23 -0.50
C GLU A 92 19.33 -6.35 -1.01
N CYS A 93 19.66 -5.67 -2.10
CA CYS A 93 20.98 -5.72 -2.67
C CYS A 93 21.49 -4.34 -3.14
N PHE A 94 22.78 -4.27 -3.47
CA PHE A 94 23.47 -3.05 -3.92
C PHE A 94 23.35 -1.89 -2.91
N GLY A 95 23.48 -2.21 -1.61
CA GLY A 95 23.40 -1.19 -0.56
C GLY A 95 22.01 -0.55 -0.44
N GLY A 96 20.95 -1.28 -0.82
CA GLY A 96 19.58 -0.78 -0.76
C GLY A 96 19.07 -0.10 -2.01
N ARG A 97 19.83 -0.07 -3.09
CA ARG A 97 19.36 0.47 -4.38
C ARG A 97 18.27 -0.38 -5.02
N LEU A 98 18.22 -1.68 -4.69
CA LEU A 98 17.18 -2.62 -5.14
C LEU A 98 16.54 -3.26 -3.92
N LYS A 99 15.26 -2.95 -3.68
CA LYS A 99 14.43 -3.42 -2.55
C LYS A 99 13.03 -3.79 -3.01
N THR A 100 12.28 -2.79 -3.47
CA THR A 100 10.87 -2.92 -3.82
C THR A 100 10.62 -3.17 -5.30
N LEU A 101 11.64 -2.99 -6.16
CA LEU A 101 11.54 -3.22 -7.61
C LEU A 101 11.52 -4.72 -7.93
N HIS A 102 10.41 -5.37 -7.58
CA HIS A 102 10.25 -6.80 -7.74
C HIS A 102 8.87 -7.12 -8.36
N PRO A 103 8.77 -8.13 -9.26
CA PRO A 103 7.50 -8.49 -9.91
C PRO A 103 6.36 -8.79 -8.95
N LEU A 104 6.61 -9.41 -7.79
CA LEU A 104 5.58 -9.70 -6.79
C LEU A 104 5.03 -8.43 -6.16
N ILE A 105 5.87 -7.39 -5.95
CA ILE A 105 5.43 -6.10 -5.40
C ILE A 105 4.69 -5.30 -6.47
N PHE A 106 5.32 -5.08 -7.63
CA PHE A 106 4.70 -4.29 -8.70
C PHE A 106 3.49 -4.99 -9.31
N GLY A 107 3.53 -6.30 -9.42
CA GLY A 107 2.38 -7.11 -9.82
C GLY A 107 1.21 -6.94 -8.86
N GLY A 108 1.45 -7.00 -7.53
CA GLY A 108 0.43 -6.79 -6.50
C GLY A 108 -0.26 -5.42 -6.57
N ILE A 109 0.49 -4.38 -7.00
CA ILE A 109 -0.05 -3.04 -7.22
C ILE A 109 -0.78 -2.94 -8.56
N LEU A 110 -0.22 -3.50 -9.63
CA LEU A 110 -0.62 -3.21 -11.02
C LEU A 110 -1.74 -4.09 -11.57
N PHE A 111 -1.95 -5.32 -11.04
CA PHE A 111 -2.98 -6.18 -11.60
C PHE A 111 -4.38 -5.62 -11.35
N LYS A 112 -5.20 -5.55 -12.41
CA LYS A 112 -6.59 -5.10 -12.30
C LYS A 112 -7.45 -6.18 -11.65
N ARG A 113 -8.04 -5.86 -10.50
CA ARG A 113 -8.89 -6.80 -9.73
C ARG A 113 -10.21 -7.10 -10.41
N SER A 114 -10.68 -6.21 -11.29
CA SER A 114 -11.86 -6.40 -12.14
C SER A 114 -11.61 -7.27 -13.37
N ASP A 115 -10.35 -7.51 -13.75
CA ASP A 115 -9.97 -8.32 -14.91
C ASP A 115 -9.69 -9.77 -14.49
N LYS A 116 -10.53 -10.71 -14.92
CA LYS A 116 -10.42 -12.13 -14.59
C LYS A 116 -9.07 -12.73 -15.04
N THR A 117 -8.57 -12.31 -16.22
CA THR A 117 -7.29 -12.79 -16.74
C THR A 117 -6.14 -12.36 -15.85
N HIS A 118 -6.14 -11.10 -15.38
CA HIS A 118 -5.15 -10.61 -14.42
C HIS A 118 -5.21 -11.36 -13.10
N VAL A 119 -6.42 -11.62 -12.59
CA VAL A 119 -6.61 -12.37 -11.33
C VAL A 119 -6.09 -13.80 -11.45
N GLU A 120 -6.34 -14.49 -12.58
CA GLU A 120 -5.83 -15.84 -12.83
C GLU A 120 -4.30 -15.85 -12.94
N GLN A 121 -3.72 -14.89 -13.64
CA GLN A 121 -2.27 -14.74 -13.74
C GLN A 121 -1.63 -14.45 -12.38
N ALA A 122 -2.22 -13.55 -11.59
CA ALA A 122 -1.73 -13.25 -10.26
C ALA A 122 -1.70 -14.50 -9.37
N LYS A 123 -2.80 -15.28 -9.34
CA LYS A 123 -2.86 -16.56 -8.62
C LYS A 123 -1.79 -17.56 -9.10
N LYS A 124 -1.61 -17.71 -10.41
CA LYS A 124 -0.62 -18.63 -10.99
C LYS A 124 0.81 -18.26 -10.62
N LEU A 125 1.08 -16.95 -10.51
CA LEU A 125 2.42 -16.42 -10.22
C LEU A 125 2.66 -16.15 -8.73
N GLY A 126 1.70 -16.44 -7.84
CA GLY A 126 1.80 -16.18 -6.41
C GLY A 126 1.84 -14.68 -6.09
N ILE A 127 1.24 -13.84 -6.95
CA ILE A 127 1.16 -12.40 -6.74
C ILE A 127 -0.05 -12.09 -5.88
N GLU A 128 0.19 -11.59 -4.69
CA GLU A 128 -0.86 -11.13 -3.77
C GLU A 128 -1.15 -9.64 -3.95
N PRO A 129 -2.42 -9.20 -3.74
CA PRO A 129 -2.79 -7.79 -3.91
C PRO A 129 -2.10 -6.89 -2.88
N ILE A 130 -1.77 -5.67 -3.30
CA ILE A 130 -1.39 -4.55 -2.43
C ILE A 130 -2.44 -3.46 -2.63
N ASP A 131 -3.15 -3.12 -1.56
CA ASP A 131 -4.35 -2.28 -1.61
C ASP A 131 -4.08 -0.82 -1.27
N LEU A 132 -2.93 -0.57 -0.60
CA LEU A 132 -2.51 0.76 -0.21
C LEU A 132 -0.99 0.91 -0.37
N VAL A 133 -0.57 2.04 -0.91
CA VAL A 133 0.85 2.41 -1.05
C VAL A 133 1.06 3.80 -0.43
N ALA A 134 1.81 3.86 0.67
CA ALA A 134 2.22 5.12 1.27
C ALA A 134 3.72 5.31 1.11
N VAL A 135 4.08 6.36 0.39
CA VAL A 135 5.46 6.68 0.01
C VAL A 135 5.70 8.17 0.14
N ASN A 136 6.82 8.56 0.71
CA ASN A 136 7.42 9.86 0.47
C ASN A 136 8.84 9.68 -0.08
N LEU A 137 9.29 10.66 -0.85
CA LEU A 137 10.51 10.56 -1.63
C LEU A 137 11.75 10.99 -0.84
N TYR A 138 12.92 10.63 -1.32
CA TYR A 138 14.18 11.14 -0.79
C TYR A 138 14.27 12.66 -0.96
N PRO A 139 14.86 13.37 0.01
CA PRO A 139 14.93 14.82 0.02
C PRO A 139 16.07 15.35 -0.87
N PHE A 140 16.00 15.08 -2.18
CA PHE A 140 17.03 15.45 -3.15
C PHE A 140 17.32 16.96 -3.13
N GLU A 141 16.30 17.80 -3.19
CA GLU A 141 16.45 19.27 -3.21
C GLU A 141 17.15 19.78 -1.93
N GLN A 142 16.75 19.26 -0.77
CA GLN A 142 17.35 19.62 0.51
C GLN A 142 18.83 19.20 0.59
N THR A 143 19.17 18.07 0.00
CA THR A 143 20.55 17.58 -0.05
C THR A 143 21.37 18.41 -1.03
N ALA A 144 20.85 18.70 -2.21
CA ALA A 144 21.51 19.52 -3.22
C ALA A 144 21.78 20.95 -2.75
N ALA A 145 20.94 21.48 -1.86
CA ALA A 145 21.11 22.82 -1.29
C ALA A 145 22.17 22.91 -0.17
N LYS A 146 22.71 21.78 0.31
CA LYS A 146 23.72 21.77 1.38
C LYS A 146 25.06 22.29 0.86
N PRO A 147 25.72 23.21 1.57
CA PRO A 147 27.09 23.63 1.22
C PRO A 147 28.05 22.45 1.24
N GLY A 148 28.86 22.31 0.20
CA GLY A 148 29.92 21.29 0.13
C GLY A 148 29.42 19.87 -0.15
N VAL A 149 28.15 19.68 -0.51
CA VAL A 149 27.62 18.37 -0.94
C VAL A 149 28.40 17.87 -2.17
N THR A 150 28.78 16.61 -2.13
CA THR A 150 29.46 15.96 -3.26
C THR A 150 28.46 15.50 -4.32
N ARG A 151 28.95 15.29 -5.55
CA ARG A 151 28.16 14.70 -6.63
C ARG A 151 27.63 13.32 -6.26
N ASP A 152 28.42 12.51 -5.58
CA ASP A 152 28.05 11.14 -5.23
C ASP A 152 26.93 11.14 -4.16
N GLU A 153 27.01 12.05 -3.16
CA GLU A 153 25.92 12.22 -2.19
C GLU A 153 24.61 12.66 -2.85
N MET A 154 24.66 13.51 -3.88
CA MET A 154 23.47 13.89 -4.65
C MET A 154 22.91 12.72 -5.45
N ILE A 155 23.79 11.93 -6.09
CA ILE A 155 23.36 10.75 -6.87
C ILE A 155 22.65 9.74 -5.99
N GLU A 156 23.12 9.51 -4.75
CA GLU A 156 22.45 8.59 -3.80
C GLU A 156 21.05 9.08 -3.34
N GLN A 157 20.73 10.35 -3.55
CA GLN A 157 19.37 10.88 -3.28
C GLN A 157 18.43 10.76 -4.48
N ILE A 158 18.85 10.19 -5.59
CA ILE A 158 17.96 9.88 -6.71
C ILE A 158 17.11 8.68 -6.34
N ASP A 159 15.86 8.94 -5.97
CA ASP A 159 14.91 7.90 -5.59
C ASP A 159 14.33 7.23 -6.85
N ILE A 160 14.57 5.93 -7.00
CA ILE A 160 14.01 5.13 -8.10
C ILE A 160 12.73 4.42 -7.65
N GLY A 161 12.76 3.84 -6.45
CA GLY A 161 11.67 3.01 -5.95
C GLY A 161 10.40 3.82 -5.64
N GLY A 162 10.54 4.92 -4.92
CA GLY A 162 9.42 5.75 -4.50
C GLY A 162 8.58 6.26 -5.67
N PRO A 163 9.16 6.98 -6.65
CA PRO A 163 8.42 7.42 -7.83
C PRO A 163 7.79 6.27 -8.63
N SER A 164 8.48 5.14 -8.74
CA SER A 164 7.95 3.96 -9.44
C SER A 164 6.72 3.38 -8.75
N LEU A 165 6.74 3.28 -7.42
CA LEU A 165 5.60 2.82 -6.61
C LEU A 165 4.39 3.76 -6.74
N LEU A 166 4.61 5.08 -6.66
CA LEU A 166 3.55 6.08 -6.85
C LEU A 166 2.91 5.99 -8.24
N ARG A 167 3.73 5.83 -9.28
CA ARG A 167 3.23 5.69 -10.65
C ARG A 167 2.45 4.40 -10.85
N ALA A 168 2.89 3.29 -10.22
CA ALA A 168 2.19 2.01 -10.28
C ALA A 168 0.83 2.10 -9.58
N ALA A 169 0.76 2.67 -8.38
CA ALA A 169 -0.48 2.89 -7.63
C ALA A 169 -1.44 3.80 -8.41
N ALA A 170 -0.96 4.93 -8.92
CA ALA A 170 -1.76 5.85 -9.73
C ALA A 170 -2.31 5.18 -11.01
N LYS A 171 -1.55 4.30 -11.66
CA LYS A 171 -1.99 3.55 -12.84
C LYS A 171 -3.14 2.59 -12.53
N ASN A 172 -3.28 2.14 -11.29
CA ASN A 172 -4.32 1.21 -10.84
C ASN A 172 -5.17 1.81 -9.69
N ALA A 173 -5.44 3.11 -9.75
CA ALA A 173 -6.17 3.86 -8.71
C ALA A 173 -7.60 3.35 -8.43
N GLU A 174 -8.18 2.56 -9.34
CA GLU A 174 -9.45 1.86 -9.09
C GLU A 174 -9.33 0.78 -7.99
N SER A 175 -8.13 0.27 -7.74
CA SER A 175 -7.89 -0.86 -6.83
C SER A 175 -6.90 -0.55 -5.71
N VAL A 176 -6.12 0.53 -5.83
CA VAL A 176 -5.02 0.88 -4.93
C VAL A 176 -5.15 2.34 -4.50
N THR A 177 -5.07 2.56 -3.20
CA THR A 177 -5.02 3.90 -2.59
C THR A 177 -3.58 4.31 -2.36
#